data_5f16b0eaf9b527db12619ba50d6192e9
#
_entry.id   5f16b0eaf9b527db12619ba50d6192e9
#
_cell.length_a   1.000
_cell.length_b   1.000
_cell.length_c   1.000
_cell.angle_alpha   90.00
_cell.angle_beta   90.00
_cell.angle_gamma   90.00
#
_symmetry.space_group_name_H-M   'P 1'
#
loop_
_entity.id
_entity.type
_entity.pdbx_description
1 polymer ?
#
loop_
_entity_poly.entity_id
_entity_poly.type
_entity_poly.pdbx_seq_one_letter_code
_entity_poly.pdbx_strand_id
1 'polypeptide(L)'
;MVDASKKWPKLRPPLSEEQQRISDDFMKHWHEVLPRRYKFVDDFNHRYPVRHAPKEFLRTLEVGAGLGEHLDYERLSTEQTKQYVALEVRSNMAQAIQKRFPNIQVVVGDCQERLPFSDGYFDRVIAVHVLEHLPILPQAIAEAYRVCDKQKGLFSVVIPCEGSLAYTLARRVSAQRHFEKRYRQSYRWFIEREHLNRPEEIITELQRHFTIIHRGFFPIPAPALFCNLCIGLTLRPKAVSEQSA
;
A
#
# COMPACT_ATOMS: atom_id res chain seq x y z
N MET A 1 9.57 13.91 26.90
CA MET A 1 8.38 13.06 27.14
C MET A 1 7.55 13.07 25.86
N VAL A 2 7.40 11.93 25.19
CA VAL A 2 6.51 11.82 24.03
C VAL A 2 5.08 11.85 24.56
N ASP A 3 4.28 12.77 24.06
CA ASP A 3 2.86 12.91 24.41
C ASP A 3 2.13 11.63 23.99
N ALA A 4 1.76 10.78 24.97
CA ALA A 4 1.05 9.52 24.76
C ALA A 4 -0.36 9.68 24.12
N SER A 5 -0.85 10.92 23.98
CA SER A 5 -2.12 11.24 23.31
C SER A 5 -1.99 11.29 21.79
N LYS A 6 -0.77 11.42 21.26
CA LYS A 6 -0.52 11.48 19.81
C LYS A 6 -0.24 10.09 19.25
N LYS A 7 -1.17 9.56 18.47
CA LYS A 7 -1.06 8.27 17.80
C LYS A 7 0.03 8.25 16.71
N TRP A 8 0.34 9.38 16.10
CA TRP A 8 1.36 9.58 15.08
C TRP A 8 2.27 10.78 15.41
N PRO A 9 3.56 10.79 14.96
CA PRO A 9 4.21 9.73 14.17
C PRO A 9 4.46 8.45 14.99
N LYS A 10 4.31 7.29 14.36
CA LYS A 10 4.74 6.02 14.93
C LYS A 10 6.23 5.84 14.75
N LEU A 11 6.92 5.47 15.82
CA LEU A 11 8.36 5.26 15.77
C LEU A 11 8.68 3.86 15.21
N ARG A 12 9.62 3.82 14.26
CA ARG A 12 10.25 2.57 13.85
C ARG A 12 11.37 2.25 14.85
N PRO A 13 11.37 1.08 15.53
CA PRO A 13 12.49 0.70 16.38
C PRO A 13 13.81 0.69 15.58
N PRO A 14 14.90 1.22 16.13
CA PRO A 14 16.19 1.17 15.47
C PRO A 14 16.65 -0.29 15.32
N LEU A 15 17.33 -0.59 14.21
CA LEU A 15 17.92 -1.89 13.96
C LEU A 15 19.40 -1.88 14.32
N SER A 16 19.90 -3.02 14.81
CA SER A 16 21.34 -3.28 14.80
C SER A 16 21.83 -3.46 13.36
N GLU A 17 23.14 -3.37 13.13
CA GLU A 17 23.73 -3.61 11.81
C GLU A 17 23.39 -5.01 11.26
N GLU A 18 23.35 -6.01 12.14
CA GLU A 18 22.96 -7.37 11.78
C GLU A 18 21.49 -7.43 11.38
N GLN A 19 20.58 -6.81 12.14
CA GLN A 19 19.16 -6.75 11.83
C GLN A 19 18.91 -6.00 10.51
N GLN A 20 19.67 -4.94 10.22
CA GLN A 20 19.55 -4.22 8.95
C GLN A 20 19.92 -5.12 7.78
N ARG A 21 21.05 -5.83 7.86
CA ARG A 21 21.46 -6.79 6.82
C ARG A 21 20.44 -7.90 6.62
N ILE A 22 19.87 -8.44 7.69
CA ILE A 22 18.82 -9.47 7.63
C ILE A 22 17.55 -8.91 6.98
N SER A 23 17.15 -7.69 7.36
CA SER A 23 15.98 -7.03 6.78
C SER A 23 16.12 -6.86 5.27
N ASP A 24 17.26 -6.34 4.81
CA ASP A 24 17.53 -6.11 3.38
C ASP A 24 17.56 -7.43 2.58
N ASP A 25 18.23 -8.47 3.11
CA ASP A 25 18.30 -9.79 2.48
C ASP A 25 16.91 -10.47 2.45
N PHE A 26 16.15 -10.36 3.55
CA PHE A 26 14.80 -10.95 3.59
C PHE A 26 13.84 -10.25 2.64
N MET A 27 13.86 -8.93 2.58
CA MET A 27 13.00 -8.17 1.65
C MET A 27 13.30 -8.54 0.21
N LYS A 28 14.58 -8.61 -0.19
CA LYS A 28 14.97 -9.06 -1.51
C LYS A 28 14.46 -10.47 -1.81
N HIS A 29 14.71 -11.41 -0.89
CA HIS A 29 14.26 -12.80 -1.04
C HIS A 29 12.73 -12.91 -1.10
N TRP A 30 12.01 -12.11 -0.31
CA TRP A 30 10.56 -12.12 -0.26
C TRP A 30 9.93 -11.63 -1.58
N HIS A 31 10.48 -10.60 -2.20
CA HIS A 31 10.08 -10.16 -3.53
C HIS A 31 10.30 -11.22 -4.63
N GLU A 32 11.29 -12.07 -4.48
CA GLU A 32 11.53 -13.18 -5.40
C GLU A 32 10.58 -14.37 -5.20
N VAL A 33 10.20 -14.65 -3.96
CA VAL A 33 9.41 -15.83 -3.57
C VAL A 33 7.90 -15.56 -3.64
N LEU A 34 7.46 -14.37 -3.23
CA LEU A 34 6.04 -14.01 -3.11
C LEU A 34 5.26 -14.21 -4.43
N PRO A 35 5.69 -13.67 -5.57
CA PRO A 35 4.94 -13.82 -6.82
C PRO A 35 4.81 -15.25 -7.31
N ARG A 36 5.78 -16.11 -6.98
CA ARG A 36 5.80 -17.51 -7.42
C ARG A 36 4.97 -18.43 -6.52
N ARG A 37 5.09 -18.24 -5.20
CA ARG A 37 4.52 -19.17 -4.21
C ARG A 37 3.13 -18.78 -3.73
N TYR A 38 2.83 -17.49 -3.73
CA TYR A 38 1.59 -16.92 -3.20
C TYR A 38 0.82 -16.14 -4.26
N LYS A 39 0.92 -16.60 -5.52
CA LYS A 39 0.30 -15.95 -6.68
C LYS A 39 -1.18 -15.60 -6.50
N PHE A 40 -1.95 -16.42 -5.79
CA PHE A 40 -3.37 -16.17 -5.56
C PHE A 40 -3.62 -14.97 -4.64
N VAL A 41 -2.72 -14.68 -3.68
CA VAL A 41 -2.77 -13.46 -2.86
C VAL A 41 -2.35 -12.26 -3.71
N ASP A 42 -1.27 -12.42 -4.45
CA ASP A 42 -0.74 -11.41 -5.37
C ASP A 42 -1.77 -11.02 -6.44
N ASP A 43 -2.44 -12.02 -7.04
CA ASP A 43 -3.54 -11.80 -7.98
C ASP A 43 -4.70 -10.99 -7.37
N PHE A 44 -5.09 -11.26 -6.13
CA PHE A 44 -6.11 -10.45 -5.46
C PHE A 44 -5.62 -9.01 -5.26
N ASN A 45 -4.42 -8.85 -4.73
CA ASN A 45 -3.85 -7.55 -4.38
C ASN A 45 -3.80 -6.60 -5.57
N HIS A 46 -3.36 -7.10 -6.72
CA HIS A 46 -3.18 -6.27 -7.91
C HIS A 46 -4.40 -6.22 -8.84
N ARG A 47 -5.21 -7.30 -8.91
CA ARG A 47 -6.45 -7.29 -9.71
C ARG A 47 -7.56 -6.48 -9.06
N TYR A 48 -7.56 -6.30 -7.74
CA TYR A 48 -8.59 -5.53 -7.06
C TYR A 48 -8.64 -4.07 -7.53
N PRO A 49 -7.54 -3.30 -7.53
CA PRO A 49 -7.55 -1.93 -8.06
C PRO A 49 -7.91 -1.84 -9.54
N VAL A 50 -7.51 -2.84 -10.34
CA VAL A 50 -7.85 -2.89 -11.77
C VAL A 50 -9.35 -3.08 -11.99
N ARG A 51 -9.97 -4.01 -11.26
CA ARG A 51 -11.42 -4.31 -11.38
C ARG A 51 -12.32 -3.18 -10.91
N HIS A 52 -11.83 -2.36 -9.98
CA HIS A 52 -12.57 -1.28 -9.36
C HIS A 52 -12.05 0.10 -9.77
N ALA A 53 -11.30 0.17 -10.86
CA ALA A 53 -10.89 1.42 -11.48
C ALA A 53 -12.11 2.27 -11.90
N PRO A 54 -12.01 3.60 -11.98
CA PRO A 54 -13.02 4.42 -12.62
C PRO A 54 -13.30 3.90 -14.03
N LYS A 55 -14.55 4.00 -14.50
CA LYS A 55 -14.89 3.57 -15.88
C LYS A 55 -14.07 4.33 -16.93
N GLU A 56 -13.85 5.60 -16.66
CA GLU A 56 -13.03 6.48 -17.48
C GLU A 56 -12.00 7.14 -16.58
N PHE A 57 -10.73 6.99 -16.93
CA PHE A 57 -9.62 7.66 -16.25
C PHE A 57 -8.47 7.86 -17.24
N LEU A 58 -7.67 8.87 -17.00
CA LEU A 58 -6.46 9.15 -17.76
C LEU A 58 -5.23 9.15 -16.88
N ARG A 59 -5.29 9.88 -15.76
CA ARG A 59 -4.16 10.12 -14.86
C ARG A 59 -4.22 9.21 -13.65
N THR A 60 -3.20 8.37 -13.49
CA THR A 60 -3.07 7.45 -12.37
C THR A 60 -1.84 7.77 -11.53
N LEU A 61 -1.99 7.80 -10.20
CA LEU A 61 -0.91 7.78 -9.24
C LEU A 61 -0.89 6.43 -8.53
N GLU A 62 0.19 5.70 -8.64
CA GLU A 62 0.47 4.54 -7.80
C GLU A 62 1.44 4.95 -6.70
N VAL A 63 1.00 4.85 -5.45
CA VAL A 63 1.79 5.16 -4.25
C VAL A 63 2.48 3.90 -3.78
N GLY A 64 3.81 3.97 -3.59
CA GLY A 64 4.63 2.83 -3.16
C GLY A 64 4.67 1.73 -4.23
N ALA A 65 5.08 2.09 -5.45
CA ALA A 65 5.01 1.21 -6.61
C ALA A 65 5.99 0.01 -6.58
N GLY A 66 6.87 -0.08 -5.58
CA GLY A 66 7.77 -1.22 -5.38
C GLY A 66 8.70 -1.46 -6.56
N LEU A 67 8.62 -2.61 -7.19
CA LEU A 67 9.32 -2.96 -8.42
C LEU A 67 8.42 -2.86 -9.68
N GLY A 68 7.23 -2.26 -9.54
CA GLY A 68 6.23 -2.12 -10.60
C GLY A 68 5.38 -3.38 -10.80
N GLU A 69 5.16 -4.16 -9.73
CA GLU A 69 4.39 -5.41 -9.80
C GLU A 69 2.95 -5.15 -10.25
N HIS A 70 2.36 -4.04 -9.82
CA HIS A 70 0.99 -3.70 -10.20
C HIS A 70 0.84 -3.43 -11.70
N LEU A 71 1.85 -2.85 -12.34
CA LEU A 71 1.86 -2.56 -13.78
C LEU A 71 1.72 -3.82 -14.66
N ASP A 72 2.13 -5.00 -14.17
CA ASP A 72 1.94 -6.26 -14.89
C ASP A 72 0.47 -6.68 -15.00
N TYR A 73 -0.39 -6.15 -14.15
CA TYR A 73 -1.83 -6.42 -14.15
C TYR A 73 -2.64 -5.39 -14.90
N GLU A 74 -2.04 -4.25 -15.22
CA GLU A 74 -2.71 -3.16 -15.93
C GLU A 74 -2.83 -3.43 -17.44
N ARG A 75 -3.88 -2.86 -18.02
CA ARG A 75 -4.12 -2.83 -19.48
C ARG A 75 -4.39 -1.38 -19.88
N LEU A 76 -3.34 -0.58 -19.89
CA LEU A 76 -3.42 0.85 -20.16
C LEU A 76 -3.36 1.14 -21.67
N SER A 77 -4.10 2.12 -22.13
CA SER A 77 -3.88 2.72 -23.43
C SER A 77 -2.54 3.47 -23.47
N THR A 78 -2.09 3.83 -24.66
CA THR A 78 -0.85 4.63 -24.82
C THR A 78 -0.94 5.94 -24.05
N GLU A 79 -2.10 6.61 -24.07
CA GLU A 79 -2.28 7.88 -23.37
C GLU A 79 -2.33 7.70 -21.85
N GLN A 80 -3.00 6.66 -21.35
CA GLN A 80 -3.00 6.32 -19.93
C GLN A 80 -1.59 5.96 -19.44
N THR A 81 -0.81 5.25 -20.24
CA THR A 81 0.59 4.90 -19.90
C THR A 81 1.45 6.14 -19.71
N LYS A 82 1.33 7.14 -20.60
CA LYS A 82 2.05 8.43 -20.49
C LYS A 82 1.65 9.25 -19.27
N GLN A 83 0.42 9.05 -18.78
CA GLN A 83 -0.15 9.76 -17.62
C GLN A 83 -0.15 8.92 -16.33
N TYR A 84 0.55 7.80 -16.35
CA TYR A 84 0.75 6.97 -15.16
C TYR A 84 1.99 7.43 -14.42
N VAL A 85 1.83 7.70 -13.13
CA VAL A 85 2.91 8.08 -12.22
C VAL A 85 3.10 6.96 -11.19
N ALA A 86 4.28 6.36 -11.18
CA ALA A 86 4.73 5.44 -10.15
C ALA A 86 5.57 6.21 -9.12
N LEU A 87 5.04 6.36 -7.89
CA LEU A 87 5.73 6.99 -6.77
C LEU A 87 6.39 5.92 -5.91
N GLU A 88 7.71 5.99 -5.73
CA GLU A 88 8.46 5.06 -4.89
C GLU A 88 9.53 5.83 -4.08
N VAL A 89 9.62 5.55 -2.79
CA VAL A 89 10.57 6.24 -1.90
C VAL A 89 12.02 5.74 -2.07
N ARG A 90 12.18 4.48 -2.49
CA ARG A 90 13.49 3.85 -2.69
C ARG A 90 13.99 4.07 -4.10
N SER A 91 15.05 4.85 -4.25
CA SER A 91 15.61 5.20 -5.56
C SER A 91 16.06 4.00 -6.42
N ASN A 92 16.55 2.93 -5.79
CA ASN A 92 16.93 1.70 -6.49
C ASN A 92 15.72 0.96 -7.07
N MET A 93 14.58 0.94 -6.38
CA MET A 93 13.33 0.38 -6.88
C MET A 93 12.73 1.25 -7.99
N ALA A 94 12.72 2.56 -7.79
CA ALA A 94 12.29 3.52 -8.83
C ALA A 94 13.08 3.35 -10.13
N GLN A 95 14.40 3.18 -10.04
CA GLN A 95 15.24 2.88 -11.22
C GLN A 95 14.88 1.55 -11.88
N ALA A 96 14.54 0.52 -11.10
CA ALA A 96 14.11 -0.77 -11.64
C ALA A 96 12.77 -0.64 -12.39
N ILE A 97 11.81 0.14 -11.85
CA ILE A 97 10.54 0.45 -12.54
C ILE A 97 10.84 1.18 -13.86
N GLN A 98 11.64 2.24 -13.84
CA GLN A 98 11.96 3.03 -15.04
C GLN A 98 12.60 2.19 -16.13
N LYS A 99 13.47 1.25 -15.76
CA LYS A 99 14.10 0.32 -16.69
C LYS A 99 13.09 -0.67 -17.30
N ARG A 100 12.13 -1.13 -16.50
CA ARG A 100 11.14 -2.14 -16.89
C ARG A 100 9.98 -1.52 -17.69
N PHE A 101 9.58 -0.31 -17.32
CA PHE A 101 8.46 0.42 -17.91
C PHE A 101 8.90 1.84 -18.35
N PRO A 102 9.63 1.97 -19.45
CA PRO A 102 10.27 3.25 -19.84
C PRO A 102 9.25 4.34 -20.22
N ASN A 103 8.02 3.98 -20.51
CA ASN A 103 6.98 4.89 -20.99
C ASN A 103 6.09 5.49 -19.88
N ILE A 104 6.31 5.12 -18.61
CA ILE A 104 5.61 5.72 -17.47
C ILE A 104 6.49 6.75 -16.78
N GLN A 105 5.87 7.65 -16.05
CA GLN A 105 6.60 8.58 -15.18
C GLN A 105 6.93 7.91 -13.86
N VAL A 106 8.20 7.90 -13.47
CA VAL A 106 8.63 7.42 -12.15
C VAL A 106 9.10 8.60 -11.31
N VAL A 107 8.56 8.74 -10.10
CA VAL A 107 8.90 9.80 -9.16
C VAL A 107 9.48 9.17 -7.89
N VAL A 108 10.68 9.60 -7.52
CA VAL A 108 11.27 9.26 -6.22
C VAL A 108 10.75 10.26 -5.19
N GLY A 109 10.00 9.79 -4.19
CA GLY A 109 9.43 10.67 -3.17
C GLY A 109 8.67 9.93 -2.08
N ASP A 110 8.45 10.60 -0.97
CA ASP A 110 7.66 10.09 0.15
C ASP A 110 6.21 10.58 0.04
N CYS A 111 5.27 9.67 0.04
CA CYS A 111 3.84 9.99 -0.01
C CYS A 111 3.33 10.71 1.26
N GLN A 112 4.13 10.76 2.30
CA GLN A 112 3.84 11.52 3.53
C GLN A 112 4.22 13.00 3.40
N GLU A 113 4.91 13.37 2.34
CA GLU A 113 5.28 14.74 1.99
C GLU A 113 4.37 15.31 0.91
N ARG A 114 4.46 16.64 0.68
CA ARG A 114 3.72 17.28 -0.40
C ARG A 114 4.31 16.90 -1.75
N LEU A 115 3.51 16.22 -2.56
CA LEU A 115 3.89 15.80 -3.90
C LEU A 115 3.83 16.97 -4.91
N PRO A 116 4.66 16.97 -5.97
CA PRO A 116 4.73 18.04 -6.96
C PRO A 116 3.57 18.03 -7.97
N PHE A 117 2.36 17.75 -7.50
CA PHE A 117 1.14 17.71 -8.30
C PHE A 117 0.09 18.68 -7.74
N SER A 118 -0.72 19.25 -8.62
CA SER A 118 -1.83 20.11 -8.23
C SER A 118 -2.94 19.34 -7.51
N ASP A 119 -3.77 20.07 -6.77
CA ASP A 119 -4.95 19.50 -6.13
C ASP A 119 -5.90 18.91 -7.19
N GLY A 120 -6.42 17.71 -6.93
CA GLY A 120 -7.34 17.03 -7.84
C GLY A 120 -6.74 16.59 -9.17
N TYR A 121 -5.42 16.45 -9.26
CA TYR A 121 -4.75 16.12 -10.53
C TYR A 121 -5.06 14.70 -11.04
N PHE A 122 -5.21 13.71 -10.17
CA PHE A 122 -5.34 12.31 -10.55
C PHE A 122 -6.80 11.82 -10.53
N ASP A 123 -7.20 11.17 -11.62
CA ASP A 123 -8.50 10.49 -11.72
C ASP A 123 -8.52 9.20 -10.90
N ARG A 124 -7.33 8.61 -10.68
CA ARG A 124 -7.15 7.34 -9.98
C ARG A 124 -5.90 7.38 -9.11
N VAL A 125 -6.05 7.02 -7.84
CA VAL A 125 -4.93 6.81 -6.91
C VAL A 125 -4.96 5.35 -6.46
N ILE A 126 -3.79 4.73 -6.30
CA ILE A 126 -3.63 3.33 -5.92
C ILE A 126 -2.60 3.23 -4.80
N ALA A 127 -2.87 2.40 -3.79
CA ALA A 127 -1.90 1.99 -2.79
C ALA A 127 -2.10 0.51 -2.45
N VAL A 128 -1.13 -0.32 -2.80
CA VAL A 128 -1.14 -1.76 -2.54
C VAL A 128 -0.05 -2.11 -1.53
N HIS A 129 -0.43 -2.51 -0.33
CA HIS A 129 0.50 -2.84 0.76
C HIS A 129 1.49 -1.71 1.08
N VAL A 130 0.98 -0.50 1.30
CA VAL A 130 1.76 0.70 1.61
C VAL A 130 1.38 1.29 2.96
N LEU A 131 0.08 1.47 3.20
CA LEU A 131 -0.42 2.27 4.33
C LEU A 131 -0.08 1.66 5.70
N GLU A 132 0.10 0.35 5.76
CA GLU A 132 0.54 -0.35 6.97
C GLU A 132 1.96 0.01 7.40
N HIS A 133 2.80 0.49 6.47
CA HIS A 133 4.21 0.81 6.70
C HIS A 133 4.48 2.25 7.11
N LEU A 134 3.49 3.14 7.02
CA LEU A 134 3.70 4.60 7.09
C LEU A 134 3.75 5.11 8.54
N PRO A 135 4.89 5.74 8.96
CA PRO A 135 4.99 6.39 10.27
C PRO A 135 3.99 7.51 10.51
N ILE A 136 3.65 8.28 9.46
CA ILE A 136 2.75 9.44 9.54
C ILE A 136 1.55 9.21 8.61
N LEU A 137 0.82 8.12 8.85
CA LEU A 137 -0.32 7.71 8.04
C LEU A 137 -1.32 8.83 7.69
N PRO A 138 -1.73 9.73 8.63
CA PRO A 138 -2.68 10.80 8.30
C PRO A 138 -2.17 11.76 7.22
N GLN A 139 -0.86 12.05 7.17
CA GLN A 139 -0.30 12.94 6.15
C GLN A 139 -0.36 12.30 4.76
N ALA A 140 -0.01 11.02 4.65
CA ALA A 140 -0.10 10.30 3.37
C ALA A 140 -1.54 10.21 2.86
N ILE A 141 -2.51 9.98 3.75
CA ILE A 141 -3.94 9.94 3.38
C ILE A 141 -4.45 11.33 2.97
N ALA A 142 -4.05 12.37 3.70
CA ALA A 142 -4.40 13.75 3.36
C ALA A 142 -3.80 14.16 2.00
N GLU A 143 -2.57 13.75 1.70
CA GLU A 143 -1.92 14.03 0.43
C GLU A 143 -2.57 13.25 -0.72
N ALA A 144 -2.87 11.95 -0.53
CA ALA A 144 -3.66 11.17 -1.49
C ALA A 144 -5.02 11.83 -1.77
N TYR A 145 -5.69 12.31 -0.71
CA TYR A 145 -6.92 13.08 -0.85
C TYR A 145 -6.70 14.36 -1.65
N ARG A 146 -5.66 15.14 -1.34
CA ARG A 146 -5.37 16.40 -2.02
C ARG A 146 -5.22 16.21 -3.52
N VAL A 147 -4.42 15.23 -3.93
CA VAL A 147 -4.12 15.00 -5.36
C VAL A 147 -5.21 14.23 -6.12
N CYS A 148 -6.13 13.55 -5.43
CA CYS A 148 -7.25 12.84 -6.03
C CYS A 148 -8.36 13.80 -6.49
N ASP A 149 -8.87 13.65 -7.71
CA ASP A 149 -9.99 14.44 -8.24
C ASP A 149 -11.23 14.29 -7.36
N LYS A 150 -11.82 15.42 -6.95
CA LYS A 150 -12.92 15.42 -5.97
C LYS A 150 -14.27 15.02 -6.54
N GLN A 151 -14.44 15.07 -7.87
CA GLN A 151 -15.71 14.78 -8.52
C GLN A 151 -15.78 13.35 -9.04
N LYS A 152 -14.74 12.89 -9.73
CA LYS A 152 -14.70 11.58 -10.40
C LYS A 152 -13.61 10.65 -9.92
N GLY A 153 -12.67 11.15 -9.13
CA GLY A 153 -11.51 10.39 -8.67
C GLY A 153 -11.88 9.24 -7.74
N LEU A 154 -11.11 8.16 -7.85
CA LEU A 154 -11.17 7.03 -6.93
C LEU A 154 -9.81 6.72 -6.34
N PHE A 155 -9.80 6.37 -5.07
CA PHE A 155 -8.64 5.83 -4.39
C PHE A 155 -8.85 4.35 -4.10
N SER A 156 -8.02 3.49 -4.67
CA SER A 156 -8.03 2.04 -4.45
C SER A 156 -6.90 1.66 -3.50
N VAL A 157 -7.26 1.00 -2.41
CA VAL A 157 -6.32 0.58 -1.35
C VAL A 157 -6.44 -0.92 -1.14
N VAL A 158 -5.30 -1.61 -1.03
CA VAL A 158 -5.25 -2.99 -0.58
C VAL A 158 -4.32 -3.07 0.63
N ILE A 159 -4.81 -3.64 1.73
CA ILE A 159 -4.07 -3.79 2.98
C ILE A 159 -4.18 -5.21 3.53
N PRO A 160 -3.19 -5.69 4.30
CA PRO A 160 -3.27 -6.98 4.96
C PRO A 160 -4.28 -6.91 6.12
N CYS A 161 -4.99 -8.01 6.39
CA CYS A 161 -5.85 -8.16 7.57
C CYS A 161 -5.00 -8.53 8.80
N GLU A 162 -3.97 -7.73 9.10
CA GLU A 162 -3.08 -8.01 10.21
C GLU A 162 -3.80 -8.02 11.55
N GLY A 163 -3.43 -9.00 12.41
CA GLY A 163 -4.12 -9.27 13.67
C GLY A 163 -5.28 -10.25 13.53
N SER A 164 -5.74 -10.59 12.31
CA SER A 164 -6.73 -11.63 12.10
C SER A 164 -6.15 -13.03 12.38
N LEU A 165 -7.01 -13.99 12.72
CA LEU A 165 -6.60 -15.39 12.91
C LEU A 165 -6.04 -15.97 11.61
N ALA A 166 -6.72 -15.75 10.48
CA ALA A 166 -6.30 -16.27 9.18
C ALA A 166 -4.94 -15.70 8.77
N TYR A 167 -4.76 -14.38 8.87
CA TYR A 167 -3.47 -13.73 8.57
C TYR A 167 -2.36 -14.23 9.49
N THR A 168 -2.63 -14.35 10.80
CA THR A 168 -1.64 -14.82 11.77
C THR A 168 -1.20 -16.25 11.48
N LEU A 169 -2.14 -17.14 11.17
CA LEU A 169 -1.82 -18.53 10.80
C LEU A 169 -1.05 -18.60 9.48
N ALA A 170 -1.51 -17.89 8.45
CA ALA A 170 -0.83 -17.85 7.15
C ALA A 170 0.60 -17.32 7.30
N ARG A 171 0.82 -16.25 8.06
CA ARG A 171 2.15 -15.68 8.34
C ARG A 171 3.04 -16.69 9.07
N ARG A 172 2.53 -17.39 10.09
CA ARG A 172 3.31 -18.38 10.87
C ARG A 172 3.83 -19.52 9.99
N VAL A 173 3.02 -20.02 9.06
CA VAL A 173 3.42 -21.13 8.18
C VAL A 173 4.18 -20.66 6.92
N SER A 174 4.21 -19.38 6.65
CA SER A 174 4.87 -18.78 5.48
C SER A 174 6.07 -17.88 5.86
N ALA A 175 5.89 -16.58 5.85
CA ALA A 175 6.95 -15.57 6.02
C ALA A 175 7.74 -15.78 7.32
N GLN A 176 7.04 -15.96 8.45
CA GLN A 176 7.68 -16.17 9.74
C GLN A 176 8.54 -17.43 9.75
N ARG A 177 8.00 -18.55 9.29
CA ARG A 177 8.75 -19.82 9.24
C ARG A 177 9.97 -19.72 8.34
N HIS A 178 9.86 -19.04 7.18
CA HIS A 178 10.99 -18.81 6.28
C HIS A 178 12.06 -17.95 6.93
N PHE A 179 11.67 -16.85 7.55
CA PHE A 179 12.56 -15.94 8.24
C PHE A 179 13.30 -16.65 9.36
N GLU A 180 12.58 -17.25 10.30
CA GLU A 180 13.16 -17.92 11.49
C GLU A 180 14.07 -19.10 11.12
N LYS A 181 13.73 -19.85 10.05
CA LYS A 181 14.58 -20.93 9.54
C LYS A 181 15.87 -20.39 8.91
N ARG A 182 15.80 -19.27 8.16
CA ARG A 182 16.94 -18.73 7.42
C ARG A 182 17.92 -17.99 8.31
N TYR A 183 17.41 -17.18 9.24
CA TYR A 183 18.23 -16.26 10.05
C TYR A 183 18.43 -16.70 11.49
N ARG A 184 17.71 -17.72 11.98
CA ARG A 184 17.75 -18.19 13.37
C ARG A 184 17.43 -17.09 14.38
N GLN A 185 16.63 -16.11 13.97
CA GLN A 185 16.15 -14.99 14.78
C GLN A 185 14.63 -14.95 14.79
N SER A 186 14.05 -14.32 15.82
CA SER A 186 12.60 -14.10 15.92
C SER A 186 12.14 -13.15 14.82
N TYR A 187 11.08 -13.53 14.10
CA TYR A 187 10.42 -12.70 13.10
C TYR A 187 9.72 -11.45 13.69
N ARG A 188 9.48 -11.48 15.01
CA ARG A 188 8.67 -10.46 15.69
C ARG A 188 9.22 -9.05 15.51
N TRP A 189 10.51 -8.82 15.72
CA TRP A 189 11.12 -7.50 15.57
C TRP A 189 10.98 -6.96 14.15
N PHE A 190 11.04 -7.85 13.14
CA PHE A 190 10.90 -7.48 11.75
C PHE A 190 9.47 -6.99 11.44
N ILE A 191 8.46 -7.78 11.79
CA ILE A 191 7.07 -7.43 11.48
C ILE A 191 6.58 -6.21 12.28
N GLU A 192 6.98 -6.05 13.55
CA GLU A 192 6.64 -4.89 14.37
C GLU A 192 7.25 -3.58 13.82
N ARG A 193 8.37 -3.70 13.11
CA ARG A 193 9.00 -2.56 12.42
C ARG A 193 8.34 -2.25 11.08
N GLU A 194 7.97 -3.27 10.33
CA GLU A 194 7.41 -3.10 9.00
C GLU A 194 5.93 -2.72 9.04
N HIS A 195 5.13 -3.35 9.88
CA HIS A 195 3.69 -3.09 9.96
C HIS A 195 3.37 -2.22 11.18
N LEU A 196 3.40 -0.92 10.97
CA LEU A 196 3.12 0.09 11.99
C LEU A 196 1.63 0.29 12.21
N ASN A 197 0.83 0.22 11.16
CA ASN A 197 -0.59 0.55 11.21
C ASN A 197 -1.46 -0.69 11.01
N ARG A 198 -2.45 -0.87 11.90
CA ARG A 198 -3.42 -1.94 11.80
C ARG A 198 -4.56 -1.59 10.83
N PRO A 199 -5.27 -2.58 10.27
CA PRO A 199 -6.37 -2.34 9.34
C PRO A 199 -7.43 -1.36 9.86
N GLU A 200 -7.80 -1.49 11.13
CA GLU A 200 -8.82 -0.64 11.75
C GLU A 200 -8.36 0.82 11.82
N GLU A 201 -7.08 1.04 12.09
CA GLU A 201 -6.48 2.37 12.12
C GLU A 201 -6.47 3.00 10.73
N ILE A 202 -6.06 2.22 9.73
CA ILE A 202 -6.01 2.66 8.33
C ILE A 202 -7.42 3.00 7.84
N ILE A 203 -8.40 2.14 8.09
CA ILE A 203 -9.79 2.37 7.69
C ILE A 203 -10.35 3.63 8.35
N THR A 204 -10.09 3.83 9.64
CA THR A 204 -10.54 5.01 10.39
C THR A 204 -9.96 6.29 9.79
N GLU A 205 -8.66 6.32 9.49
CA GLU A 205 -8.02 7.49 8.89
C GLU A 205 -8.51 7.75 7.46
N LEU A 206 -8.67 6.71 6.66
CA LEU A 206 -9.23 6.83 5.30
C LEU A 206 -10.63 7.46 5.33
N GLN A 207 -11.48 7.04 6.29
CA GLN A 207 -12.85 7.54 6.42
C GLN A 207 -12.95 9.02 6.84
N ARG A 208 -11.87 9.66 7.29
CA ARG A 208 -11.86 11.11 7.54
C ARG A 208 -11.97 11.91 6.25
N HIS A 209 -11.35 11.43 5.18
CA HIS A 209 -11.24 12.13 3.90
C HIS A 209 -12.05 11.48 2.77
N PHE A 210 -12.39 10.20 2.91
CA PHE A 210 -13.02 9.41 1.87
C PHE A 210 -14.25 8.68 2.36
N THR A 211 -15.17 8.40 1.43
CA THR A 211 -16.28 7.47 1.62
C THR A 211 -15.92 6.14 0.97
N ILE A 212 -16.01 5.05 1.71
CA ILE A 212 -15.79 3.70 1.16
C ILE A 212 -17.03 3.31 0.35
N ILE A 213 -16.85 3.09 -0.96
CA ILE A 213 -17.92 2.72 -1.89
C ILE A 213 -17.93 1.23 -2.23
N HIS A 214 -16.79 0.54 -2.04
CA HIS A 214 -16.70 -0.91 -2.22
C HIS A 214 -15.68 -1.51 -1.27
N ARG A 215 -15.93 -2.75 -0.83
CA ARG A 215 -15.01 -3.57 -0.04
C ARG A 215 -14.92 -4.96 -0.65
N GLY A 216 -13.70 -5.43 -0.89
CA GLY A 216 -13.40 -6.80 -1.28
C GLY A 216 -12.58 -7.50 -0.21
N PHE A 217 -12.81 -8.79 0.01
CA PHE A 217 -12.12 -9.58 1.01
C PHE A 217 -11.51 -10.82 0.37
N PHE A 218 -10.36 -11.27 0.87
CA PHE A 218 -9.67 -12.44 0.36
C PHE A 218 -9.10 -13.29 1.50
N PRO A 219 -9.26 -14.62 1.48
CA PRO A 219 -9.89 -15.46 0.43
C PRO A 219 -11.42 -15.54 0.52
N ILE A 220 -12.03 -15.19 1.64
CA ILE A 220 -13.48 -15.32 1.85
C ILE A 220 -14.15 -14.01 1.47
N PRO A 221 -15.03 -13.97 0.44
CA PRO A 221 -15.68 -12.75 -0.03
C PRO A 221 -16.82 -12.30 0.91
N ALA A 222 -16.53 -12.24 2.21
CA ALA A 222 -17.45 -11.81 3.26
C ALA A 222 -16.76 -10.79 4.17
N PRO A 223 -17.49 -9.82 4.76
CA PRO A 223 -16.95 -8.75 5.58
C PRO A 223 -16.49 -9.24 6.97
N ALA A 224 -15.64 -10.24 6.98
CA ALA A 224 -15.09 -10.89 8.17
C ALA A 224 -13.56 -10.73 8.16
N LEU A 225 -13.06 -9.64 8.76
CA LEU A 225 -11.61 -9.39 8.82
C LEU A 225 -10.85 -10.55 9.45
N PHE A 226 -11.40 -11.20 10.49
CA PHE A 226 -10.75 -12.29 11.22
C PHE A 226 -10.49 -13.55 10.38
N CYS A 227 -11.23 -13.77 9.28
CA CYS A 227 -11.10 -14.91 8.38
C CYS A 227 -10.30 -14.61 7.11
N ASN A 228 -9.90 -13.35 6.90
CA ASN A 228 -9.30 -12.92 5.66
C ASN A 228 -7.83 -12.55 5.81
N LEU A 229 -7.10 -12.60 4.68
CA LEU A 229 -5.69 -12.25 4.57
C LEU A 229 -5.50 -10.80 4.12
N CYS A 230 -6.35 -10.36 3.20
CA CYS A 230 -6.30 -9.02 2.63
C CYS A 230 -7.71 -8.44 2.49
N ILE A 231 -7.78 -7.12 2.55
CA ILE A 231 -8.96 -6.34 2.22
C ILE A 231 -8.60 -5.32 1.14
N GLY A 232 -9.43 -5.25 0.11
CA GLY A 232 -9.43 -4.20 -0.89
C GLY A 232 -10.52 -3.18 -0.59
N LEU A 233 -10.20 -1.91 -0.70
CA LEU A 233 -11.10 -0.79 -0.47
C LEU A 233 -11.11 0.10 -1.71
N THR A 234 -12.30 0.47 -2.20
CA THR A 234 -12.46 1.51 -3.19
C THR A 234 -13.14 2.70 -2.54
N LEU A 235 -12.52 3.86 -2.66
CA LEU A 235 -12.89 5.05 -1.92
C LEU A 235 -13.12 6.22 -2.89
N ARG A 236 -14.12 7.03 -2.56
CA ARG A 236 -14.42 8.30 -3.22
C ARG A 236 -14.06 9.46 -2.29
N PRO A 237 -13.36 10.50 -2.74
CA PRO A 237 -13.13 11.69 -1.93
C PRO A 237 -14.44 12.28 -1.43
N LYS A 238 -14.49 12.65 -0.16
CA LYS A 238 -15.61 13.43 0.40
C LYS A 238 -15.59 14.84 -0.17
N ALA A 239 -16.77 15.44 -0.34
CA ALA A 239 -16.86 16.86 -0.63
C ALA A 239 -16.26 17.67 0.52
N VAL A 240 -15.70 18.85 0.21
CA VAL A 240 -15.06 19.72 1.22
C VAL A 240 -16.02 20.09 2.35
N SER A 241 -17.32 20.22 2.05
CA SER A 241 -18.39 20.47 3.03
C SER A 241 -18.66 19.30 4.00
N GLU A 242 -18.26 18.09 3.67
CA GLU A 242 -18.53 16.87 4.48
C GLU A 242 -17.38 16.53 5.45
N GLN A 243 -16.29 17.30 5.44
CA GLN A 243 -15.13 17.05 6.32
C GLN A 243 -15.25 17.74 7.69
N SER A 244 -16.21 18.63 7.86
CA SER A 244 -16.40 19.45 9.07
C SER A 244 -17.51 18.92 10.00
N ALA A 245 -18.07 17.79 9.71
CA ALA A 245 -19.07 17.09 10.52
C ALA A 245 -18.47 15.78 11.06
#